data_01f513c652ebc5cfeed297dac788d655
#
_entry.id   01f513c652ebc5cfeed297dac788d655
#
_cell.length_a   1.000
_cell.length_b   1.000
_cell.length_c   1.000
_cell.angle_alpha   90.00
_cell.angle_beta   90.00
_cell.angle_gamma   90.00
#
_symmetry.space_group_name_H-M   'P 1'
#
loop_
_entity.id
_entity.type
_entity.pdbx_description
1 polymer ?
#
loop_
_entity_poly.entity_id
_entity_poly.type
_entity_poly.pdbx_seq_one_letter_code
_entity_poly.pdbx_strand_id
1 'polypeptide(L)'
;ITSGTDGFPLIGVSVQVQENSTGSITDLDGGYSVQASEGQTLVFSYIGFKSQTIKIGTSSIINVVLIEDNEMLDEVVVVGYGVQKKKLVTGATVQVKGDKIAELNTTNPLQAMQGQTPGVNITSISGQPGESLKVSIRGLGTIGNAEPLYLIDGVRGDISNLNPADIESIDILKDAASAAIYGAQAANGVVLVTTKNGKEGKAVVSFDGYFGVQNVAKEVNLLNTEQYMMIMDE
;
A
#
# COMPACT_ATOMS: atom_id res chain seq x y z
N ILE A 1 18.42 -28.76 -5.02
CA ILE A 1 17.75 -27.60 -4.38
C ILE A 1 16.32 -27.98 -4.11
N THR A 2 15.85 -27.70 -2.89
CA THR A 2 14.50 -28.05 -2.44
C THR A 2 13.80 -26.81 -1.84
N SER A 3 12.47 -26.85 -1.84
CA SER A 3 11.63 -25.88 -1.15
C SER A 3 11.65 -26.12 0.37
N GLY A 4 11.72 -25.06 1.15
CA GLY A 4 11.67 -25.11 2.61
C GLY A 4 10.28 -25.37 3.16
N THR A 5 9.22 -25.20 2.38
CA THR A 5 7.83 -25.34 2.82
C THR A 5 7.33 -26.78 2.72
N ASP A 6 7.62 -27.43 1.61
CA ASP A 6 7.09 -28.76 1.30
C ASP A 6 8.18 -29.83 1.03
N GLY A 7 9.45 -29.43 0.96
CA GLY A 7 10.60 -30.29 0.71
C GLY A 7 10.72 -30.81 -0.72
N PHE A 8 9.85 -30.38 -1.65
CA PHE A 8 9.92 -30.80 -3.04
C PHE A 8 11.09 -30.17 -3.78
N PRO A 9 11.65 -30.87 -4.81
CA PRO A 9 12.69 -30.30 -5.65
C PRO A 9 12.18 -29.09 -6.45
N LEU A 10 12.99 -28.03 -6.51
CA LEU A 10 12.68 -26.82 -7.26
C LEU A 10 13.33 -26.85 -8.65
N ILE A 11 12.49 -26.85 -9.67
CA ILE A 11 12.86 -26.88 -11.08
C ILE A 11 13.04 -25.44 -11.59
N GLY A 12 14.13 -25.18 -12.34
CA GLY A 12 14.33 -23.87 -12.97
C GLY A 12 14.89 -22.79 -12.03
N VAL A 13 15.46 -23.18 -10.88
CA VAL A 13 16.21 -22.27 -10.02
C VAL A 13 17.46 -21.80 -10.73
N SER A 14 17.68 -20.51 -10.83
CA SER A 14 18.91 -19.93 -11.36
C SER A 14 20.02 -20.01 -10.31
N VAL A 15 21.13 -20.63 -10.66
CA VAL A 15 22.34 -20.73 -9.85
C VAL A 15 23.44 -19.99 -10.59
N GLN A 16 23.97 -18.92 -10.01
CA GLN A 16 24.94 -18.05 -10.65
C GLN A 16 26.15 -17.81 -9.76
N VAL A 17 27.34 -17.83 -10.35
CA VAL A 17 28.58 -17.42 -9.66
C VAL A 17 28.69 -15.91 -9.73
N GLN A 18 28.71 -15.26 -8.57
CA GLN A 18 28.68 -13.79 -8.46
C GLN A 18 29.86 -13.12 -9.16
N GLU A 19 31.04 -13.73 -9.11
CA GLU A 19 32.29 -13.14 -9.57
C GLU A 19 32.49 -13.19 -11.10
N ASN A 20 31.88 -14.17 -11.80
CA ASN A 20 32.14 -14.37 -13.24
C ASN A 20 30.88 -14.55 -14.08
N SER A 21 29.69 -14.42 -13.48
CA SER A 21 28.39 -14.57 -14.14
C SER A 21 28.19 -15.93 -14.83
N THR A 22 29.01 -16.94 -14.53
CA THR A 22 28.77 -18.32 -14.98
C THR A 22 27.62 -18.89 -14.19
N GLY A 23 26.66 -19.55 -14.85
CA GLY A 23 25.45 -20.03 -14.17
C GLY A 23 24.92 -21.33 -14.76
N SER A 24 24.01 -21.93 -14.03
CA SER A 24 23.26 -23.14 -14.39
C SER A 24 21.82 -23.01 -13.90
N ILE A 25 20.96 -23.87 -14.39
CA ILE A 25 19.54 -23.93 -13.96
C ILE A 25 19.28 -25.34 -13.44
N THR A 26 18.47 -25.46 -12.37
CA THR A 26 18.11 -26.77 -11.82
C THR A 26 17.23 -27.58 -12.76
N ASP A 27 17.48 -28.91 -12.79
CA ASP A 27 16.71 -29.91 -13.52
C ASP A 27 15.41 -30.33 -12.79
N LEU A 28 14.76 -31.40 -13.30
CA LEU A 28 13.48 -31.91 -12.74
C LEU A 28 13.59 -32.43 -11.31
N ASP A 29 14.78 -32.88 -10.93
CA ASP A 29 15.07 -33.41 -9.59
C ASP A 29 15.67 -32.32 -8.65
N GLY A 30 15.70 -31.06 -9.10
CA GLY A 30 16.32 -29.95 -8.37
C GLY A 30 17.85 -30.00 -8.33
N GLY A 31 18.46 -30.86 -9.21
CA GLY A 31 19.89 -30.96 -9.36
C GLY A 31 20.47 -29.82 -10.20
N TYR A 32 21.71 -29.43 -9.92
CA TYR A 32 22.43 -28.43 -10.71
C TYR A 32 23.92 -28.75 -10.79
N SER A 33 24.57 -28.26 -11.83
CA SER A 33 26.01 -28.34 -11.98
C SER A 33 26.55 -27.00 -12.46
N VAL A 34 27.54 -26.46 -11.76
CA VAL A 34 28.18 -25.20 -12.11
C VAL A 34 29.68 -25.28 -11.90
N GLN A 35 30.46 -24.74 -12.84
CA GLN A 35 31.91 -24.66 -12.70
C GLN A 35 32.27 -23.43 -11.86
N ALA A 36 32.81 -23.66 -10.69
CA ALA A 36 33.25 -22.62 -9.78
C ALA A 36 34.46 -23.07 -8.96
N SER A 37 35.20 -22.10 -8.43
CA SER A 37 36.37 -22.36 -7.60
C SER A 37 36.05 -22.14 -6.13
N GLU A 38 36.84 -22.75 -5.25
CA GLU A 38 36.76 -22.53 -3.81
C GLU A 38 36.92 -21.04 -3.48
N GLY A 39 36.11 -20.53 -2.57
CA GLY A 39 36.08 -19.13 -2.16
C GLY A 39 35.16 -18.24 -2.97
N GLN A 40 34.65 -18.67 -4.11
CA GLN A 40 33.64 -17.94 -4.90
C GLN A 40 32.27 -18.03 -4.24
N THR A 41 31.35 -17.17 -4.66
CA THR A 41 30.02 -17.03 -4.10
C THR A 41 28.96 -17.48 -5.10
N LEU A 42 28.11 -18.43 -4.71
CA LEU A 42 26.94 -18.85 -5.48
C LEU A 42 25.72 -18.04 -5.02
N VAL A 43 24.98 -17.52 -5.98
CA VAL A 43 23.71 -16.87 -5.78
C VAL A 43 22.61 -17.75 -6.36
N PHE A 44 21.64 -18.11 -5.53
CA PHE A 44 20.47 -18.91 -5.88
C PHE A 44 19.27 -17.99 -5.95
N SER A 45 18.59 -17.93 -7.08
CA SER A 45 17.40 -17.11 -7.27
C SER A 45 16.29 -17.89 -7.97
N TYR A 46 15.07 -17.75 -7.44
CA TYR A 46 13.87 -18.36 -8.02
C TYR A 46 12.66 -17.46 -7.77
N ILE A 47 11.75 -17.41 -8.74
CA ILE A 47 10.56 -16.54 -8.63
C ILE A 47 9.70 -17.03 -7.48
N GLY A 48 9.41 -16.13 -6.53
CA GLY A 48 8.61 -16.43 -5.33
C GLY A 48 9.42 -16.97 -4.15
N PHE A 49 10.77 -16.97 -4.22
CA PHE A 49 11.63 -17.40 -3.14
C PHE A 49 12.68 -16.33 -2.82
N LYS A 50 13.10 -16.27 -1.54
CA LYS A 50 14.20 -15.40 -1.11
C LYS A 50 15.51 -15.85 -1.74
N SER A 51 16.19 -14.94 -2.41
CA SER A 51 17.52 -15.21 -2.96
C SER A 51 18.50 -15.57 -1.84
N GLN A 52 19.23 -16.65 -2.01
CA GLN A 52 20.21 -17.12 -1.04
C GLN A 52 21.63 -17.08 -1.63
N THR A 53 22.56 -16.67 -0.82
CA THR A 53 23.97 -16.55 -1.20
C THR A 53 24.81 -17.47 -0.35
N ILE A 54 25.61 -18.34 -0.98
CA ILE A 54 26.45 -19.33 -0.31
C ILE A 54 27.88 -19.24 -0.83
N LYS A 55 28.83 -19.12 0.06
CA LYS A 55 30.27 -19.16 -0.28
C LYS A 55 30.72 -20.60 -0.44
N ILE A 56 31.40 -20.91 -1.55
CA ILE A 56 31.92 -22.24 -1.86
C ILE A 56 33.08 -22.58 -0.94
N GLY A 57 32.96 -23.66 -0.23
CA GLY A 57 34.04 -24.27 0.56
C GLY A 57 34.70 -25.41 -0.18
N THR A 58 35.28 -26.36 0.57
CA THR A 58 35.96 -27.56 0.07
C THR A 58 35.01 -28.64 -0.44
N SER A 59 33.71 -28.53 -0.17
CA SER A 59 32.71 -29.52 -0.58
C SER A 59 32.28 -29.33 -2.04
N SER A 60 32.30 -30.41 -2.80
CA SER A 60 31.83 -30.43 -4.19
C SER A 60 30.29 -30.56 -4.32
N ILE A 61 29.60 -30.83 -3.20
CA ILE A 61 28.12 -30.95 -3.18
C ILE A 61 27.60 -29.93 -2.20
N ILE A 62 26.72 -29.05 -2.69
CA ILE A 62 26.06 -28.02 -1.90
C ILE A 62 24.54 -28.19 -2.03
N ASN A 63 23.90 -28.63 -0.96
CA ASN A 63 22.44 -28.73 -0.87
C ASN A 63 21.88 -27.43 -0.35
N VAL A 64 20.85 -26.91 -1.02
CA VAL A 64 20.24 -25.60 -0.71
C VAL A 64 18.75 -25.78 -0.53
N VAL A 65 18.23 -25.17 0.54
CA VAL A 65 16.80 -25.09 0.81
C VAL A 65 16.40 -23.64 0.65
N LEU A 66 15.57 -23.35 -0.36
CA LEU A 66 15.05 -22.01 -0.56
C LEU A 66 13.78 -21.81 0.23
N ILE A 67 13.65 -20.65 0.86
CA ILE A 67 12.48 -20.24 1.63
C ILE A 67 11.62 -19.36 0.73
N GLU A 68 10.32 -19.60 0.72
CA GLU A 68 9.37 -18.75 -0.02
C GLU A 68 9.46 -17.31 0.43
N ASP A 69 9.49 -16.41 -0.54
CA ASP A 69 9.47 -14.97 -0.28
C ASP A 69 8.03 -14.48 -0.24
N ASN A 70 7.43 -14.61 0.94
CA ASN A 70 6.07 -14.16 1.17
C ASN A 70 5.94 -12.62 1.04
N GLU A 71 7.06 -11.87 1.06
CA GLU A 71 7.02 -10.41 0.88
C GLU A 71 6.81 -9.99 -0.58
N MET A 72 7.13 -10.85 -1.56
CA MET A 72 6.88 -10.55 -2.99
C MET A 72 5.48 -10.93 -3.49
N LEU A 73 4.66 -11.60 -2.69
CA LEU A 73 3.39 -12.18 -3.16
C LEU A 73 2.12 -11.46 -2.69
N ASP A 74 2.18 -10.51 -1.80
CA ASP A 74 0.99 -9.98 -1.17
C ASP A 74 0.73 -8.49 -1.37
N GLU A 75 0.71 -8.02 -2.61
CA GLU A 75 -0.23 -6.95 -2.92
C GLU A 75 -1.62 -7.58 -3.10
N VAL A 76 -2.28 -7.87 -2.00
CA VAL A 76 -3.68 -8.24 -1.97
C VAL A 76 -4.53 -6.97 -1.93
N VAL A 77 -5.57 -6.93 -2.73
CA VAL A 77 -6.57 -5.87 -2.71
C VAL A 77 -7.82 -6.44 -2.06
N VAL A 78 -8.32 -5.76 -1.06
CA VAL A 78 -9.62 -6.11 -0.47
C VAL A 78 -10.70 -5.79 -1.51
N VAL A 79 -11.45 -6.78 -1.94
CA VAL A 79 -12.54 -6.62 -2.89
C VAL A 79 -13.80 -7.23 -2.30
N GLY A 80 -14.78 -6.41 -1.99
CA GLY A 80 -16.03 -6.88 -1.40
C GLY A 80 -15.83 -7.44 0.01
N TYR A 81 -16.38 -8.61 0.23
CA TYR A 81 -16.28 -9.34 1.50
C TYR A 81 -15.11 -10.34 1.54
N GLY A 82 -14.10 -10.15 0.67
CA GLY A 82 -12.97 -11.07 0.57
C GLY A 82 -11.67 -10.39 0.14
N VAL A 83 -10.57 -11.11 0.33
CA VAL A 83 -9.23 -10.68 -0.07
C VAL A 83 -8.88 -11.36 -1.39
N GLN A 84 -8.56 -10.61 -2.44
CA GLN A 84 -8.12 -11.13 -3.72
C GLN A 84 -6.72 -10.61 -4.06
N LYS A 85 -5.93 -11.44 -4.74
CA LYS A 85 -4.62 -10.99 -5.26
C LYS A 85 -4.81 -9.88 -6.28
N LYS A 86 -4.07 -8.78 -6.17
CA LYS A 86 -4.15 -7.60 -7.06
C LYS A 86 -4.14 -7.97 -8.56
N LYS A 87 -3.41 -9.01 -8.94
CA LYS A 87 -3.37 -9.55 -10.31
C LYS A 87 -4.72 -10.06 -10.84
N LEU A 88 -5.66 -10.41 -9.97
CA LEU A 88 -6.98 -10.94 -10.32
C LEU A 88 -8.06 -9.86 -10.36
N VAL A 89 -7.76 -8.67 -9.90
CA VAL A 89 -8.68 -7.53 -9.93
C VAL A 89 -8.55 -6.84 -11.28
N THR A 90 -9.55 -7.00 -12.13
CA THR A 90 -9.59 -6.45 -13.50
C THR A 90 -9.93 -4.95 -13.54
N GLY A 91 -10.33 -4.35 -12.43
CA GLY A 91 -10.70 -2.94 -12.32
C GLY A 91 -9.51 -2.00 -12.06
N ALA A 92 -9.64 -0.71 -12.39
CA ALA A 92 -8.65 0.31 -12.06
C ALA A 92 -8.67 0.61 -10.56
N THR A 93 -7.79 -0.05 -9.83
CA THR A 93 -7.57 0.16 -8.40
C THR A 93 -6.26 0.91 -8.17
N VAL A 94 -6.24 1.79 -7.18
CA VAL A 94 -5.02 2.43 -6.69
C VAL A 94 -4.87 2.10 -5.23
N GLN A 95 -3.72 1.56 -4.88
CA GLN A 95 -3.36 1.23 -3.49
C GLN A 95 -2.31 2.20 -2.96
N VAL A 96 -2.53 2.68 -1.76
CA VAL A 96 -1.55 3.46 -0.98
C VAL A 96 -1.20 2.65 0.25
N LYS A 97 0.09 2.38 0.45
CA LYS A 97 0.59 1.65 1.62
C LYS A 97 0.60 2.55 2.85
N GLY A 98 0.26 1.99 4.01
CA GLY A 98 0.19 2.73 5.27
C GLY A 98 1.51 3.38 5.68
N ASP A 99 2.65 2.76 5.37
CA ASP A 99 3.97 3.34 5.67
C ASP A 99 4.16 4.71 5.02
N LYS A 100 3.74 4.87 3.74
CA LYS A 100 3.79 6.17 3.05
C LYS A 100 2.84 7.21 3.65
N ILE A 101 1.74 6.76 4.23
CA ILE A 101 0.77 7.63 4.90
C ILE A 101 1.34 8.10 6.23
N ALA A 102 1.95 7.20 6.99
CA ALA A 102 2.56 7.49 8.28
C ALA A 102 3.78 8.44 8.17
N GLU A 103 4.59 8.32 7.11
CA GLU A 103 5.76 9.19 6.86
C GLU A 103 5.39 10.69 6.76
N LEU A 104 4.18 11.03 6.35
CA LEU A 104 3.77 12.41 6.13
C LEU A 104 3.37 13.16 7.39
N ASN A 105 3.35 12.50 8.55
CA ASN A 105 3.05 13.10 9.87
C ASN A 105 1.80 14.01 9.87
N THR A 106 0.74 13.55 9.18
CA THR A 106 -0.54 14.26 9.13
C THR A 106 -1.53 13.66 10.11
N THR A 107 -2.44 14.46 10.63
CA THR A 107 -3.52 14.00 11.52
C THR A 107 -4.63 13.26 10.76
N ASN A 108 -4.78 13.53 9.46
CA ASN A 108 -5.86 13.01 8.64
C ASN A 108 -5.29 12.17 7.48
N PRO A 109 -5.67 10.88 7.37
CA PRO A 109 -5.20 10.02 6.27
C PRO A 109 -5.50 10.57 4.88
N LEU A 110 -6.61 11.29 4.69
CA LEU A 110 -6.97 11.90 3.41
C LEU A 110 -5.96 12.97 2.99
N GLN A 111 -5.44 13.73 3.95
CA GLN A 111 -4.41 14.73 3.66
C GLN A 111 -3.11 14.07 3.19
N ALA A 112 -2.75 12.94 3.78
CA ALA A 112 -1.58 12.17 3.35
C ALA A 112 -1.74 11.59 1.94
N MET A 113 -2.96 11.31 1.50
CA MET A 113 -3.24 10.78 0.16
C MET A 113 -3.27 11.86 -0.93
N GLN A 114 -3.33 13.13 -0.56
CA GLN A 114 -3.42 14.24 -1.50
C GLN A 114 -2.22 14.25 -2.47
N GLY A 115 -2.51 14.24 -3.78
CA GLY A 115 -1.48 14.22 -4.83
C GLY A 115 -0.80 12.86 -5.08
N GLN A 116 -1.03 11.84 -4.23
CA GLN A 116 -0.43 10.51 -4.41
C GLN A 116 -1.28 9.55 -5.25
N THR A 117 -2.55 9.86 -5.42
CA THR A 117 -3.52 8.94 -6.05
C THR A 117 -4.05 9.51 -7.35
N PRO A 118 -3.61 9.00 -8.53
CA PRO A 118 -4.10 9.49 -9.82
C PRO A 118 -5.63 9.32 -9.95
N GLY A 119 -6.32 10.39 -10.38
CA GLY A 119 -7.77 10.39 -10.58
C GLY A 119 -8.60 10.49 -9.28
N VAL A 120 -7.96 10.77 -8.16
CA VAL A 120 -8.60 11.14 -6.89
C VAL A 120 -8.24 12.59 -6.58
N ASN A 121 -9.25 13.42 -6.45
CA ASN A 121 -9.08 14.82 -6.09
C ASN A 121 -9.49 15.02 -4.63
N ILE A 122 -8.55 15.50 -3.82
CA ILE A 122 -8.74 15.76 -2.39
C ILE A 122 -8.51 17.25 -2.17
N THR A 123 -9.56 17.95 -1.76
CA THR A 123 -9.54 19.40 -1.59
C THR A 123 -10.01 19.80 -0.20
N SER A 124 -9.36 20.80 0.38
CA SER A 124 -9.89 21.50 1.54
C SER A 124 -10.91 22.53 1.10
N ILE A 125 -12.07 22.56 1.76
CA ILE A 125 -13.15 23.50 1.45
C ILE A 125 -12.82 24.87 2.03
N SER A 126 -12.22 24.90 3.20
CA SER A 126 -11.75 26.11 3.86
C SER A 126 -10.33 25.92 4.39
N GLY A 127 -9.71 26.99 4.86
CA GLY A 127 -8.43 26.96 5.56
C GLY A 127 -8.57 26.76 7.08
N GLN A 128 -9.74 26.38 7.55
CA GLN A 128 -10.01 26.22 8.97
C GLN A 128 -9.34 24.95 9.51
N PRO A 129 -8.59 25.04 10.61
CA PRO A 129 -8.00 23.88 11.25
C PRO A 129 -9.06 22.85 11.68
N GLY A 130 -8.81 21.56 11.36
CA GLY A 130 -9.70 20.46 11.76
C GLY A 130 -10.92 20.25 10.86
N GLU A 131 -11.08 21.02 9.78
CA GLU A 131 -12.18 20.80 8.85
C GLU A 131 -11.95 19.56 7.96
N SER A 132 -13.05 18.90 7.60
CA SER A 132 -13.03 17.71 6.77
C SER A 132 -12.63 18.03 5.32
N LEU A 133 -11.88 17.12 4.72
CA LEU A 133 -11.45 17.20 3.33
C LEU A 133 -12.54 16.63 2.41
N LYS A 134 -12.78 17.29 1.28
CA LYS A 134 -13.68 16.79 0.25
C LYS A 134 -12.92 15.90 -0.71
N VAL A 135 -13.42 14.69 -0.91
CA VAL A 135 -12.84 13.69 -1.82
C VAL A 135 -13.78 13.48 -3.00
N SER A 136 -13.22 13.52 -4.21
CA SER A 136 -13.94 13.11 -5.42
C SER A 136 -13.08 12.17 -6.26
N ILE A 137 -13.68 11.10 -6.78
CA ILE A 137 -13.03 10.10 -7.63
C ILE A 137 -13.51 10.30 -9.06
N ARG A 138 -12.54 10.53 -9.99
CA ARG A 138 -12.84 10.79 -11.41
C ARG A 138 -13.75 12.01 -11.67
N GLY A 139 -13.76 12.97 -10.74
CA GLY A 139 -14.56 14.19 -10.85
C GLY A 139 -15.92 14.08 -10.20
N LEU A 140 -16.75 15.10 -10.41
CA LEU A 140 -18.10 15.18 -9.85
C LEU A 140 -19.09 14.49 -10.79
N GLY A 141 -19.55 13.29 -10.42
CA GLY A 141 -20.54 12.54 -11.18
C GLY A 141 -22.00 12.94 -10.87
N THR A 142 -22.23 13.75 -9.85
CA THR A 142 -23.56 14.17 -9.41
C THR A 142 -23.53 15.61 -8.88
N ILE A 143 -24.69 16.29 -8.95
CA ILE A 143 -24.88 17.63 -8.37
C ILE A 143 -25.08 17.54 -6.84
N GLY A 144 -25.43 16.35 -6.33
CA GLY A 144 -25.63 16.09 -4.90
C GLY A 144 -24.33 15.73 -4.18
N ASN A 145 -24.42 14.82 -3.21
CA ASN A 145 -23.26 14.31 -2.50
C ASN A 145 -22.41 13.43 -3.43
N ALA A 146 -21.22 13.87 -3.77
CA ALA A 146 -20.26 13.17 -4.64
C ALA A 146 -19.16 12.45 -3.83
N GLU A 147 -19.32 12.33 -2.51
CA GLU A 147 -18.34 11.63 -1.67
C GLU A 147 -18.33 10.13 -1.97
N PRO A 148 -17.15 9.50 -1.96
CA PRO A 148 -17.03 8.06 -2.08
C PRO A 148 -17.53 7.35 -0.82
N LEU A 149 -17.83 6.06 -0.96
CA LEU A 149 -18.13 5.20 0.18
C LEU A 149 -16.83 4.83 0.89
N TYR A 150 -16.74 5.11 2.20
CA TYR A 150 -15.62 4.70 3.03
C TYR A 150 -15.96 3.41 3.77
N LEU A 151 -15.09 2.41 3.64
CA LEU A 151 -15.18 1.14 4.36
C LEU A 151 -13.88 0.90 5.12
N ILE A 152 -13.99 0.77 6.43
CA ILE A 152 -12.89 0.48 7.34
C ILE A 152 -13.04 -0.97 7.79
N ASP A 153 -12.10 -1.83 7.42
CA ASP A 153 -12.14 -3.28 7.67
C ASP A 153 -13.50 -3.91 7.27
N GLY A 154 -14.06 -3.44 6.14
CA GLY A 154 -15.33 -3.91 5.60
C GLY A 154 -16.59 -3.26 6.21
N VAL A 155 -16.45 -2.40 7.20
CA VAL A 155 -17.56 -1.68 7.85
C VAL A 155 -17.58 -0.22 7.40
N ARG A 156 -18.75 0.34 7.10
CA ARG A 156 -18.89 1.75 6.76
C ARG A 156 -18.47 2.63 7.95
N GLY A 157 -17.54 3.54 7.72
CA GLY A 157 -17.00 4.43 8.74
C GLY A 157 -16.51 5.76 8.18
N ASP A 158 -16.02 6.61 9.06
CA ASP A 158 -15.40 7.89 8.72
C ASP A 158 -13.87 7.77 8.85
N ILE A 159 -13.18 7.93 7.74
CA ILE A 159 -11.72 7.83 7.66
C ILE A 159 -11.01 8.97 8.43
N SER A 160 -11.68 10.11 8.63
CA SER A 160 -11.10 11.27 9.32
C SER A 160 -10.79 10.99 10.80
N ASN A 161 -11.45 9.98 11.37
CA ASN A 161 -11.27 9.57 12.76
C ASN A 161 -10.18 8.51 12.97
N LEU A 162 -9.57 8.02 11.88
CA LEU A 162 -8.51 7.03 11.96
C LEU A 162 -7.14 7.68 12.17
N ASN A 163 -6.35 7.06 13.03
CA ASN A 163 -4.93 7.40 13.12
C ASN A 163 -4.19 6.87 11.87
N PRO A 164 -3.49 7.71 11.10
CA PRO A 164 -2.69 7.28 9.95
C PRO A 164 -1.70 6.16 10.26
N ALA A 165 -1.15 6.12 11.49
CA ALA A 165 -0.22 5.08 11.93
C ALA A 165 -0.85 3.67 12.03
N ASP A 166 -2.18 3.59 12.23
CA ASP A 166 -2.89 2.31 12.35
C ASP A 166 -3.33 1.73 11.00
N ILE A 167 -3.10 2.46 9.90
CA ILE A 167 -3.48 2.03 8.57
C ILE A 167 -2.41 1.10 7.98
N GLU A 168 -2.82 -0.05 7.48
CA GLU A 168 -1.97 -0.97 6.70
C GLU A 168 -1.99 -0.61 5.21
N SER A 169 -3.18 -0.40 4.64
CA SER A 169 -3.34 0.05 3.25
C SER A 169 -4.66 0.80 3.04
N ILE A 170 -4.68 1.64 1.99
CA ILE A 170 -5.89 2.24 1.46
C ILE A 170 -6.00 1.86 0.00
N ASP A 171 -7.08 1.16 -0.35
CA ASP A 171 -7.39 0.74 -1.70
C ASP A 171 -8.57 1.54 -2.25
N ILE A 172 -8.39 2.15 -3.42
CA ILE A 172 -9.42 2.99 -4.04
C ILE A 172 -9.97 2.30 -5.27
N LEU A 173 -11.25 1.92 -5.21
CA LEU A 173 -11.99 1.35 -6.33
C LEU A 173 -12.62 2.49 -7.13
N LYS A 174 -12.05 2.76 -8.31
CA LYS A 174 -12.47 3.86 -9.17
C LYS A 174 -13.48 3.45 -10.22
N ASP A 175 -13.56 2.16 -10.53
CA ASP A 175 -14.43 1.64 -11.57
C ASP A 175 -15.74 1.12 -11.00
N ALA A 176 -16.82 1.39 -11.72
CA ALA A 176 -18.17 0.92 -11.34
C ALA A 176 -18.25 -0.61 -11.24
N ALA A 177 -17.51 -1.36 -12.06
CA ALA A 177 -17.48 -2.81 -12.00
C ALA A 177 -16.92 -3.33 -10.67
N SER A 178 -15.82 -2.73 -10.17
CA SER A 178 -15.20 -3.09 -8.88
C SER A 178 -16.06 -2.61 -7.70
N ALA A 179 -16.79 -1.50 -7.86
CA ALA A 179 -17.64 -0.91 -6.84
C ALA A 179 -19.05 -1.53 -6.77
N ALA A 180 -19.48 -2.27 -7.81
CA ALA A 180 -20.85 -2.80 -7.96
C ALA A 180 -21.31 -3.69 -6.80
N ILE A 181 -20.38 -4.44 -6.19
CA ILE A 181 -20.69 -5.30 -5.04
C ILE A 181 -21.16 -4.54 -3.79
N TYR A 182 -20.86 -3.23 -3.71
CA TYR A 182 -21.27 -2.35 -2.61
C TYR A 182 -22.56 -1.59 -2.90
N GLY A 183 -23.21 -1.88 -4.05
CA GLY A 183 -24.50 -1.32 -4.43
C GLY A 183 -24.47 0.15 -4.84
N ALA A 184 -25.64 0.80 -4.85
CA ALA A 184 -25.81 2.16 -5.35
C ALA A 184 -25.01 3.23 -4.56
N GLN A 185 -24.68 2.98 -3.30
CA GLN A 185 -23.91 3.89 -2.47
C GLN A 185 -22.44 4.03 -2.94
N ALA A 186 -21.97 3.07 -3.73
CA ALA A 186 -20.63 3.05 -4.29
C ALA A 186 -20.52 3.72 -5.67
N ALA A 187 -21.61 4.38 -6.14
CA ALA A 187 -21.63 5.02 -7.46
C ALA A 187 -20.52 6.07 -7.67
N ASN A 188 -20.11 6.73 -6.59
CA ASN A 188 -19.03 7.74 -6.60
C ASN A 188 -17.64 7.13 -6.33
N GLY A 189 -17.53 5.79 -6.31
CA GLY A 189 -16.31 5.06 -5.94
C GLY A 189 -16.30 4.59 -4.49
N VAL A 190 -15.33 3.73 -4.17
CA VAL A 190 -15.17 3.16 -2.83
C VAL A 190 -13.73 3.33 -2.37
N VAL A 191 -13.55 3.73 -1.14
CA VAL A 191 -12.26 3.80 -0.44
C VAL A 191 -12.28 2.72 0.63
N LEU A 192 -11.46 1.69 0.44
CA LEU A 192 -11.28 0.59 1.38
C LEU A 192 -10.07 0.87 2.23
N VAL A 193 -10.25 0.92 3.52
CA VAL A 193 -9.18 1.10 4.49
C VAL A 193 -8.99 -0.21 5.22
N THR A 194 -7.79 -0.74 5.18
CA THR A 194 -7.38 -1.90 5.96
C THR A 194 -6.51 -1.44 7.11
N THR A 195 -6.88 -1.78 8.34
CA THR A 195 -6.08 -1.46 9.52
C THR A 195 -5.07 -2.55 9.82
N LYS A 196 -4.02 -2.18 10.54
CA LYS A 196 -2.96 -3.11 10.97
C LYS A 196 -3.54 -4.14 11.93
N ASN A 197 -3.41 -5.41 11.58
CA ASN A 197 -3.81 -6.53 12.42
C ASN A 197 -2.64 -7.03 13.26
N GLY A 198 -2.94 -7.58 14.42
CA GLY A 198 -1.96 -8.28 15.25
C GLY A 198 -1.39 -9.50 14.50
N LYS A 199 -0.06 -9.66 14.55
CA LYS A 199 0.65 -10.80 13.96
C LYS A 199 1.11 -11.72 15.08
N GLU A 200 1.06 -13.03 14.84
CA GLU A 200 1.65 -14.00 15.75
C GLU A 200 3.17 -13.80 15.82
N GLY A 201 3.73 -13.79 17.03
CA GLY A 201 5.17 -13.61 17.24
C GLY A 201 5.53 -12.86 18.51
N LYS A 202 6.70 -12.22 18.51
CA LYS A 202 7.14 -11.40 19.63
C LYS A 202 6.30 -10.12 19.71
N ALA A 203 5.89 -9.75 20.92
CA ALA A 203 5.21 -8.49 21.16
C ALA A 203 6.14 -7.33 20.78
N VAL A 204 5.65 -6.46 19.93
CA VAL A 204 6.32 -5.20 19.53
C VAL A 204 5.52 -4.05 20.12
N VAL A 205 6.18 -3.23 20.94
CA VAL A 205 5.58 -2.02 21.49
C VAL A 205 6.18 -0.84 20.71
N SER A 206 5.34 -0.12 19.98
CA SER A 206 5.71 1.13 19.31
C SER A 206 4.99 2.31 19.98
N PHE A 207 5.67 3.43 20.03
CA PHE A 207 5.10 4.70 20.49
C PHE A 207 5.45 5.77 19.47
N ASP A 208 4.43 6.34 18.86
CA ASP A 208 4.56 7.44 17.92
C ASP A 208 3.83 8.65 18.48
N GLY A 209 4.51 9.78 18.56
CA GLY A 209 3.92 11.01 19.07
C GLY A 209 4.43 12.21 18.30
N TYR A 210 3.54 13.14 17.96
CA TYR A 210 3.94 14.41 17.38
C TYR A 210 3.17 15.56 18.07
N PHE A 211 3.75 16.74 18.04
CA PHE A 211 3.13 17.96 18.47
C PHE A 211 3.14 18.97 17.34
N GLY A 212 1.98 19.56 17.06
CA GLY A 212 1.84 20.55 16.00
C GLY A 212 0.87 21.65 16.39
N VAL A 213 1.09 22.86 15.88
CA VAL A 213 0.21 24.00 16.06
C VAL A 213 -0.29 24.45 14.70
N GLN A 214 -1.60 24.54 14.55
CA GLN A 214 -2.24 25.08 13.36
C GLN A 214 -2.84 26.45 13.69
N ASN A 215 -2.49 27.45 12.90
CA ASN A 215 -3.04 28.78 12.97
C ASN A 215 -3.68 29.19 11.65
N VAL A 216 -4.68 30.06 11.69
CA VAL A 216 -5.25 30.67 10.49
C VAL A 216 -4.17 31.52 9.81
N ALA A 217 -3.84 31.21 8.56
CA ALA A 217 -2.77 31.89 7.83
C ALA A 217 -3.14 33.34 7.48
N LYS A 218 -4.42 33.60 7.24
CA LYS A 218 -4.93 34.93 6.89
C LYS A 218 -6.39 35.05 7.32
N GLU A 219 -6.68 36.08 8.07
CA GLU A 219 -8.05 36.49 8.39
C GLU A 219 -8.53 37.48 7.32
N VAL A 220 -9.78 37.36 6.92
CA VAL A 220 -10.42 38.33 6.02
C VAL A 220 -10.89 39.48 6.87
N ASN A 221 -10.38 40.67 6.61
CA ASN A 221 -10.88 41.88 7.23
C ASN A 221 -12.31 42.14 6.76
N LEU A 222 -13.25 41.98 7.65
CA LEU A 222 -14.65 42.33 7.39
C LEU A 222 -14.85 43.84 7.52
N LEU A 223 -15.78 44.36 6.75
CA LEU A 223 -16.21 45.77 6.91
C LEU A 223 -16.82 45.99 8.28
N ASN A 224 -16.48 47.10 8.91
CA ASN A 224 -17.19 47.53 10.06
C ASN A 224 -18.57 48.14 9.67
N THR A 225 -19.43 48.40 10.65
CA THR A 225 -20.80 48.88 10.40
C THR A 225 -20.83 50.20 9.62
N GLU A 226 -19.89 51.09 9.86
CA GLU A 226 -19.81 52.39 9.15
C GLU A 226 -19.40 52.19 7.69
N GLN A 227 -18.41 51.37 7.43
CA GLN A 227 -17.96 51.02 6.07
C GLN A 227 -19.05 50.30 5.28
N TYR A 228 -19.80 49.38 5.92
CA TYR A 228 -20.91 48.72 5.31
C TYR A 228 -22.04 49.69 4.93
N MET A 229 -22.42 50.59 5.84
CA MET A 229 -23.43 51.63 5.58
C MET A 229 -23.01 52.53 4.42
N MET A 230 -21.74 52.94 4.39
CA MET A 230 -21.22 53.82 3.34
C MET A 230 -21.30 53.17 1.93
N ILE A 231 -21.11 51.85 1.83
CA ILE A 231 -21.24 51.12 0.55
C ILE A 231 -22.71 50.90 0.16
N MET A 232 -23.60 50.79 1.15
CA MET A 232 -25.02 50.57 0.87
C MET A 232 -25.79 51.86 0.54
N ASP A 233 -25.22 53.04 0.88
CA ASP A 233 -25.79 54.38 0.56
C ASP A 233 -25.36 54.91 -0.80
N GLU A 234 -24.39 54.27 -1.52
CA GLU A 234 -24.03 54.54 -2.92
C GLU A 234 -24.88 53.69 -3.90
#